data_998f123087eeea500203c4a4e7a15260
#
_entry.id   998f123087eeea500203c4a4e7a15260
#
_cell.length_a   1.000
_cell.length_b   1.000
_cell.length_c   1.000
_cell.angle_alpha   90.00
_cell.angle_beta   90.00
_cell.angle_gamma   90.00
#
_symmetry.space_group_name_H-M   'P 1'
#
loop_
_entity.id
_entity.type
_entity.pdbx_description
1 polymer ?
#
loop_
_entity_poly.entity_id
_entity_poly.type
_entity_poly.pdbx_seq_one_letter_code
_entity_poly.pdbx_strand_id
1 'polypeptide(L)'
;VGTRLPSVRELQQRYQVSPLTVQHVVRDLAAKGLVTVRPGSGTFVAAAPPRGPRPADLAWQHAALGGRTPQDMTRHLALLEAPHPDTIRMSGGYLDDSLIPEKALVASMTRAMRRTGVWGRAPVEGTAAARQWFARQSGGFDPAEVLITSGGQIALSIAIRALTRPGDAIVLETPTYPGYTAIARGHGLDIHPVPTDRDGLRTDLLEDVLRARVARLVVVQPLYANPTGGVLAPDRRRELLDLARRHGVFVLEDDYARDLSIGGAQPPTLASQDQHGHVVYVRSITKPVAPAVRLAALAARGPALARLRAAKTLEDFYVSGPLQEAAVDFLSSPAWQRHRRTVSRELGLRRDGLLAALRSRLPGVEVAHVPAGGMHLWARLPEGYDDADVAARALAAGVMVSAGSTWFTAEPEGAYLRLTYGETPVAQLVEGARRLASVL
;
A
#
# COMPACT_ATOMS: atom_id res chain seq x y z
N VAL A 1 -27.70 -23.27 39.37
CA VAL A 1 -28.61 -23.04 38.23
C VAL A 1 -30.03 -23.13 38.75
N GLY A 2 -30.92 -22.23 38.39
CA GLY A 2 -32.31 -22.21 38.83
C GLY A 2 -32.53 -21.69 40.26
N THR A 3 -31.49 -21.35 40.99
CA THR A 3 -31.61 -20.74 42.33
C THR A 3 -32.17 -19.33 42.17
N ARG A 4 -33.20 -19.03 42.96
CA ARG A 4 -33.81 -17.70 42.98
C ARG A 4 -32.87 -16.71 43.69
N LEU A 5 -32.60 -15.59 43.08
CA LEU A 5 -31.89 -14.49 43.73
C LEU A 5 -32.79 -13.81 44.77
N PRO A 6 -32.22 -13.18 45.81
CA PRO A 6 -32.97 -12.34 46.72
C PRO A 6 -33.79 -11.29 45.96
N SER A 7 -34.92 -10.88 46.51
CA SER A 7 -35.75 -9.83 45.91
C SER A 7 -34.99 -8.50 45.79
N VAL A 8 -35.45 -7.63 44.91
CA VAL A 8 -34.89 -6.26 44.78
C VAL A 8 -34.84 -5.56 46.14
N ARG A 9 -35.87 -5.75 46.96
CA ARG A 9 -35.98 -5.14 48.30
C ARG A 9 -34.93 -5.70 49.27
N GLU A 10 -34.70 -7.01 49.25
CA GLU A 10 -33.68 -7.68 50.08
C GLU A 10 -32.26 -7.29 49.62
N LEU A 11 -32.00 -7.17 48.30
CA LEU A 11 -30.73 -6.72 47.80
C LEU A 11 -30.45 -5.26 48.15
N GLN A 12 -31.46 -4.39 48.09
CA GLN A 12 -31.37 -3.01 48.58
C GLN A 12 -30.96 -2.94 50.05
N GLN A 13 -31.64 -3.68 50.90
CA GLN A 13 -31.33 -3.68 52.32
C GLN A 13 -29.97 -4.27 52.65
N ARG A 14 -29.59 -5.32 51.94
CA ARG A 14 -28.30 -6.02 52.15
C ARG A 14 -27.09 -5.21 51.71
N TYR A 15 -27.22 -4.49 50.60
CA TYR A 15 -26.09 -3.79 49.98
C TYR A 15 -26.19 -2.26 50.11
N GLN A 16 -27.22 -1.74 50.77
CA GLN A 16 -27.45 -0.30 51.02
C GLN A 16 -27.41 0.54 49.70
N VAL A 17 -28.02 0.02 48.63
CA VAL A 17 -28.06 0.63 47.31
C VAL A 17 -29.48 1.02 46.89
N SER A 18 -29.60 1.92 45.91
CA SER A 18 -30.89 2.36 45.40
C SER A 18 -31.63 1.26 44.61
N PRO A 19 -32.99 1.31 44.55
CA PRO A 19 -33.75 0.39 43.69
C PRO A 19 -33.28 0.39 42.23
N LEU A 20 -32.95 1.59 41.73
CA LEU A 20 -32.49 1.78 40.37
C LEU A 20 -31.17 1.05 40.12
N THR A 21 -30.26 1.09 41.07
CA THR A 21 -28.97 0.39 41.03
C THR A 21 -29.16 -1.11 40.93
N VAL A 22 -30.04 -1.68 41.76
CA VAL A 22 -30.33 -3.14 41.72
C VAL A 22 -30.93 -3.51 40.36
N GLN A 23 -31.89 -2.73 39.87
CA GLN A 23 -32.51 -2.98 38.57
C GLN A 23 -31.51 -2.90 37.41
N HIS A 24 -30.57 -1.96 37.48
CA HIS A 24 -29.51 -1.82 36.46
C HIS A 24 -28.60 -3.05 36.47
N VAL A 25 -28.15 -3.49 37.64
CA VAL A 25 -27.31 -4.69 37.82
C VAL A 25 -28.03 -5.94 37.32
N VAL A 26 -29.31 -6.13 37.72
CA VAL A 26 -30.09 -7.29 37.28
C VAL A 26 -30.26 -7.29 35.74
N ARG A 27 -30.49 -6.13 35.13
CA ARG A 27 -30.57 -6.00 33.66
C ARG A 27 -29.25 -6.34 32.98
N ASP A 28 -28.14 -5.89 33.52
CA ASP A 28 -26.80 -6.18 33.04
C ASP A 28 -26.46 -7.67 33.14
N LEU A 29 -26.80 -8.30 34.27
CA LEU A 29 -26.63 -9.74 34.47
C LEU A 29 -27.53 -10.55 33.51
N ALA A 30 -28.74 -10.08 33.26
CA ALA A 30 -29.64 -10.69 32.29
C ALA A 30 -29.13 -10.56 30.84
N ALA A 31 -28.60 -9.39 30.48
CA ALA A 31 -27.97 -9.17 29.18
C ALA A 31 -26.73 -10.07 28.95
N LYS A 32 -26.01 -10.38 30.03
CA LYS A 32 -24.87 -11.32 30.03
C LYS A 32 -25.31 -12.79 30.11
N GLY A 33 -26.61 -13.08 30.12
CA GLY A 33 -27.12 -14.43 30.21
C GLY A 33 -26.86 -15.15 31.56
N LEU A 34 -26.49 -14.43 32.60
CA LEU A 34 -26.17 -14.98 33.92
C LEU A 34 -27.41 -15.19 34.80
N VAL A 35 -28.46 -14.41 34.52
CA VAL A 35 -29.75 -14.54 35.22
C VAL A 35 -30.92 -14.48 34.24
N THR A 36 -32.05 -15.06 34.61
CA THR A 36 -33.32 -14.98 33.89
C THR A 36 -34.35 -14.30 34.78
N VAL A 37 -34.94 -13.21 34.30
CA VAL A 37 -36.02 -12.49 35.00
C VAL A 37 -37.36 -13.10 34.56
N ARG A 38 -38.17 -13.56 35.51
CA ARG A 38 -39.54 -14.05 35.28
C ARG A 38 -40.50 -13.06 35.91
N PRO A 39 -41.30 -12.35 35.11
CA PRO A 39 -42.25 -11.39 35.64
C PRO A 39 -43.16 -12.03 36.68
N GLY A 40 -43.33 -11.39 37.85
CA GLY A 40 -44.13 -11.92 38.98
C GLY A 40 -43.49 -13.05 39.79
N SER A 41 -42.43 -13.71 39.31
CA SER A 41 -41.83 -14.87 39.96
C SER A 41 -40.42 -14.58 40.55
N GLY A 42 -39.73 -13.58 40.03
CA GLY A 42 -38.39 -13.16 40.50
C GLY A 42 -37.27 -13.37 39.49
N THR A 43 -36.04 -13.20 39.96
CA THR A 43 -34.81 -13.38 39.18
C THR A 43 -34.15 -14.69 39.57
N PHE A 44 -33.74 -15.47 38.61
CA PHE A 44 -33.15 -16.80 38.79
C PHE A 44 -31.78 -16.87 38.14
N VAL A 45 -30.84 -17.62 38.73
CA VAL A 45 -29.54 -17.91 38.10
C VAL A 45 -29.80 -18.73 36.84
N ALA A 46 -29.38 -18.23 35.73
CA ALA A 46 -29.52 -18.90 34.44
C ALA A 46 -28.69 -20.20 34.37
N ALA A 47 -29.15 -21.16 33.58
CA ALA A 47 -28.28 -22.26 33.20
C ALA A 47 -27.07 -21.69 32.44
N ALA A 48 -25.86 -22.15 32.70
CA ALA A 48 -24.72 -21.82 31.87
C ALA A 48 -25.12 -22.10 30.40
N PRO A 49 -24.91 -21.17 29.49
CA PRO A 49 -25.17 -21.44 28.08
C PRO A 49 -24.51 -22.77 27.74
N PRO A 50 -25.16 -23.62 26.95
CA PRO A 50 -24.52 -24.84 26.49
C PRO A 50 -23.12 -24.47 26.01
N ARG A 51 -22.11 -25.20 26.49
CA ARG A 51 -20.73 -25.01 25.99
C ARG A 51 -20.84 -24.95 24.47
N GLY A 52 -20.41 -23.86 23.90
CA GLY A 52 -20.42 -23.69 22.45
C GLY A 52 -19.83 -24.94 21.76
N PRO A 53 -20.16 -25.22 20.53
CA PRO A 53 -19.68 -26.40 19.85
C PRO A 53 -18.18 -26.53 20.12
N ARG A 54 -17.73 -27.76 20.45
CA ARG A 54 -16.29 -28.03 20.59
C ARG A 54 -15.59 -27.41 19.41
N PRO A 55 -14.45 -26.68 19.60
CA PRO A 55 -13.66 -26.20 18.46
C PRO A 55 -13.48 -27.35 17.49
N ALA A 56 -13.77 -27.11 16.21
CA ALA A 56 -13.58 -28.13 15.17
C ALA A 56 -12.11 -28.57 15.18
N ASP A 57 -11.86 -29.86 15.04
CA ASP A 57 -10.51 -30.35 14.78
C ASP A 57 -10.14 -29.93 13.36
N LEU A 58 -9.19 -28.98 13.24
CA LEU A 58 -8.71 -28.46 11.97
C LEU A 58 -7.37 -29.07 11.54
N ALA A 59 -6.88 -30.11 12.23
CA ALA A 59 -5.60 -30.75 11.92
C ALA A 59 -5.56 -31.31 10.49
N TRP A 60 -6.69 -31.73 9.95
CA TRP A 60 -6.83 -32.18 8.57
C TRP A 60 -6.47 -31.12 7.52
N GLN A 61 -6.63 -29.82 7.85
CA GLN A 61 -6.29 -28.71 6.93
C GLN A 61 -4.80 -28.68 6.64
N HIS A 62 -3.94 -28.99 7.62
CA HIS A 62 -2.50 -29.04 7.41
C HIS A 62 -2.12 -30.14 6.41
N ALA A 63 -2.79 -31.29 6.48
CA ALA A 63 -2.59 -32.36 5.50
C ALA A 63 -3.15 -32.02 4.11
N ALA A 64 -4.35 -31.40 4.05
CA ALA A 64 -5.00 -31.00 2.80
C ALA A 64 -4.27 -29.86 2.07
N LEU A 65 -3.70 -28.91 2.81
CA LEU A 65 -2.90 -27.81 2.25
C LEU A 65 -1.54 -28.32 1.73
N GLY A 66 -1.15 -29.55 2.08
CA GLY A 66 0.09 -30.18 1.64
C GLY A 66 1.33 -29.43 2.09
N GLY A 67 2.51 -29.91 1.74
CA GLY A 67 3.80 -29.27 2.07
C GLY A 67 4.08 -27.96 1.31
N ARG A 68 3.07 -27.25 0.82
CA ARG A 68 3.23 -25.91 0.26
C ARG A 68 3.53 -24.95 1.40
N THR A 69 4.75 -24.45 1.42
CA THR A 69 5.11 -23.37 2.35
C THR A 69 4.17 -22.20 2.12
N PRO A 70 3.40 -21.73 3.14
CA PRO A 70 2.63 -20.52 3.00
C PRO A 70 3.54 -19.40 2.54
N GLN A 71 3.05 -18.50 1.68
CA GLN A 71 3.80 -17.28 1.40
C GLN A 71 4.03 -16.55 2.72
N ASP A 72 5.29 -16.35 3.08
CA ASP A 72 5.61 -15.52 4.24
C ASP A 72 5.30 -14.06 3.91
N MET A 73 4.09 -13.65 4.27
CA MET A 73 3.61 -12.27 4.15
C MET A 73 3.82 -11.45 5.43
N THR A 74 4.44 -12.03 6.46
CA THR A 74 4.59 -11.39 7.78
C THR A 74 5.21 -10.01 7.66
N ARG A 75 6.32 -9.90 6.93
CA ARG A 75 7.00 -8.60 6.72
C ARG A 75 6.16 -7.62 5.91
N HIS A 76 5.35 -8.10 4.96
CA HIS A 76 4.46 -7.25 4.17
C HIS A 76 3.25 -6.79 4.98
N LEU A 77 2.67 -7.68 5.78
CA LEU A 77 1.55 -7.36 6.66
C LEU A 77 1.95 -6.37 7.75
N ALA A 78 3.16 -6.49 8.30
CA ALA A 78 3.69 -5.55 9.28
C ALA A 78 3.72 -4.09 8.76
N LEU A 79 3.88 -3.88 7.45
CA LEU A 79 3.78 -2.53 6.83
C LEU A 79 2.35 -1.97 6.79
N LEU A 80 1.34 -2.83 7.00
CA LEU A 80 -0.08 -2.50 6.96
C LEU A 80 -0.73 -2.48 8.35
N GLU A 81 -0.01 -2.93 9.38
CA GLU A 81 -0.50 -2.94 10.76
C GLU A 81 -0.70 -1.52 11.28
N ALA A 82 -1.80 -1.33 12.02
CA ALA A 82 -2.03 -0.09 12.74
C ALA A 82 -1.27 -0.16 14.08
N PRO A 83 -0.25 0.69 14.28
CA PRO A 83 0.48 0.72 15.55
C PRO A 83 -0.41 1.27 16.67
N HIS A 84 0.07 1.14 17.93
CA HIS A 84 -0.55 1.81 19.06
C HIS A 84 -0.74 3.30 18.77
N PRO A 85 -1.86 3.94 19.17
CA PRO A 85 -2.16 5.35 18.83
C PRO A 85 -1.04 6.35 19.17
N ASP A 86 -0.25 6.09 20.20
CA ASP A 86 0.86 6.95 20.63
C ASP A 86 2.17 6.72 19.87
N THR A 87 2.18 5.80 18.90
CA THR A 87 3.37 5.49 18.11
C THR A 87 3.53 6.50 16.97
N ILE A 88 4.71 7.10 16.86
CA ILE A 88 5.06 7.97 15.73
C ILE A 88 5.28 7.10 14.48
N ARG A 89 4.49 7.33 13.45
CA ARG A 89 4.45 6.52 12.24
C ARG A 89 5.41 7.06 11.19
N MET A 90 6.49 6.32 10.93
CA MET A 90 7.50 6.63 9.91
C MET A 90 7.77 5.43 8.99
N SER A 91 6.84 4.47 8.91
CA SER A 91 6.99 3.23 8.13
C SER A 91 5.95 3.06 7.02
N GLY A 92 4.85 3.80 7.05
CA GLY A 92 3.73 3.63 6.14
C GLY A 92 4.02 4.06 4.70
N GLY A 93 3.01 3.99 3.87
CA GLY A 93 3.09 4.36 2.46
C GLY A 93 1.89 5.18 2.00
N TYR A 94 1.30 5.98 2.90
CA TYR A 94 0.17 6.86 2.62
C TYR A 94 0.45 8.27 3.10
N LEU A 95 -0.35 9.23 2.66
CA LEU A 95 -0.32 10.58 3.18
C LEU A 95 -1.02 10.62 4.55
N ASP A 96 -0.61 11.58 5.37
CA ASP A 96 -1.31 11.97 6.60
C ASP A 96 -2.78 12.27 6.33
N ASP A 97 -3.66 11.82 7.22
CA ASP A 97 -5.11 11.98 7.05
C ASP A 97 -5.53 13.46 6.93
N SER A 98 -4.79 14.38 7.54
CA SER A 98 -5.03 15.84 7.42
C SER A 98 -4.81 16.38 5.99
N LEU A 99 -4.10 15.64 5.15
CA LEU A 99 -3.88 15.98 3.75
C LEU A 99 -4.94 15.38 2.82
N ILE A 100 -5.83 14.52 3.31
CA ILE A 100 -6.91 13.96 2.49
C ILE A 100 -7.89 15.09 2.12
N PRO A 101 -8.24 15.26 0.82
CA PRO A 101 -9.15 16.33 0.40
C PRO A 101 -10.62 15.94 0.61
N GLU A 102 -10.97 15.55 1.85
CA GLU A 102 -12.24 14.90 2.21
C GLU A 102 -13.46 15.67 1.71
N LYS A 103 -13.55 16.99 2.00
CA LYS A 103 -14.69 17.83 1.57
C LYS A 103 -14.89 17.81 0.05
N ALA A 104 -13.79 17.84 -0.71
CA ALA A 104 -13.86 17.80 -2.17
C ALA A 104 -14.26 16.41 -2.70
N LEU A 105 -13.76 15.35 -2.06
CA LEU A 105 -14.13 13.98 -2.39
C LEU A 105 -15.60 13.71 -2.09
N VAL A 106 -16.11 14.12 -0.92
CA VAL A 106 -17.55 14.01 -0.58
C VAL A 106 -18.41 14.75 -1.59
N ALA A 107 -18.06 15.99 -1.97
CA ALA A 107 -18.79 16.73 -2.97
C ALA A 107 -18.79 16.05 -4.33
N SER A 108 -17.66 15.52 -4.79
CA SER A 108 -17.54 14.78 -6.05
C SER A 108 -18.32 13.47 -6.01
N MET A 109 -18.28 12.73 -4.90
CA MET A 109 -19.06 11.52 -4.72
C MET A 109 -20.56 11.82 -4.78
N THR A 110 -21.01 12.87 -4.09
CA THR A 110 -22.43 13.29 -4.10
C THR A 110 -22.92 13.60 -5.53
N ARG A 111 -22.10 14.29 -6.33
CA ARG A 111 -22.44 14.58 -7.75
C ARG A 111 -22.46 13.30 -8.60
N ALA A 112 -21.45 12.44 -8.40
CA ALA A 112 -21.37 11.17 -9.13
C ALA A 112 -22.57 10.26 -8.89
N MET A 113 -22.98 10.12 -7.63
CA MET A 113 -24.11 9.26 -7.23
C MET A 113 -25.47 9.71 -7.81
N ARG A 114 -25.59 10.99 -8.21
CA ARG A 114 -26.81 11.55 -8.84
C ARG A 114 -26.85 11.39 -10.36
N ARG A 115 -25.76 10.89 -10.99
CA ARG A 115 -25.73 10.70 -12.43
C ARG A 115 -26.61 9.52 -12.84
N THR A 116 -27.42 9.72 -13.88
CA THR A 116 -28.27 8.66 -14.43
C THR A 116 -27.40 7.49 -14.90
N GLY A 117 -27.80 6.27 -14.54
CA GLY A 117 -27.12 5.03 -14.97
C GLY A 117 -25.83 4.69 -14.22
N VAL A 118 -25.36 5.52 -13.29
CA VAL A 118 -24.09 5.29 -12.57
C VAL A 118 -24.10 4.00 -11.72
N TRP A 119 -25.29 3.55 -11.31
CA TRP A 119 -25.49 2.32 -10.53
C TRP A 119 -25.60 1.06 -11.38
N GLY A 120 -25.65 1.21 -12.71
CA GLY A 120 -25.63 0.09 -13.64
C GLY A 120 -24.24 -0.58 -13.70
N ARG A 121 -24.18 -1.70 -14.43
CA ARG A 121 -22.93 -2.39 -14.68
C ARG A 121 -21.96 -1.50 -15.46
N ALA A 122 -20.82 -1.20 -14.86
CA ALA A 122 -19.76 -0.48 -15.55
C ALA A 122 -19.09 -1.35 -16.64
N PRO A 123 -18.51 -0.74 -17.69
CA PRO A 123 -17.69 -1.48 -18.64
C PRO A 123 -16.51 -2.18 -17.97
N VAL A 124 -16.13 -3.35 -18.46
CA VAL A 124 -14.96 -4.12 -17.95
C VAL A 124 -13.70 -3.27 -17.95
N GLU A 125 -13.50 -2.47 -19.00
CA GLU A 125 -12.35 -1.60 -19.16
C GLU A 125 -12.38 -0.37 -18.24
N GLY A 126 -13.52 -0.07 -17.63
CA GLY A 126 -13.78 1.16 -16.91
C GLY A 126 -14.54 2.19 -17.72
N THR A 127 -15.04 3.24 -17.04
CA THR A 127 -15.81 4.31 -17.69
C THR A 127 -14.96 5.07 -18.71
N ALA A 128 -15.61 5.55 -19.77
CA ALA A 128 -14.91 6.32 -20.82
C ALA A 128 -14.20 7.55 -20.23
N ALA A 129 -14.84 8.24 -19.28
CA ALA A 129 -14.27 9.41 -18.63
C ALA A 129 -12.98 9.07 -17.84
N ALA A 130 -12.98 7.96 -17.08
CA ALA A 130 -11.81 7.52 -16.35
C ALA A 130 -10.66 7.14 -17.30
N ARG A 131 -10.94 6.33 -18.33
CA ARG A 131 -9.94 5.95 -19.34
C ARG A 131 -9.35 7.17 -20.05
N GLN A 132 -10.18 8.14 -20.47
CA GLN A 132 -9.72 9.38 -21.10
C GLN A 132 -8.83 10.21 -20.15
N TRP A 133 -9.19 10.31 -18.87
CA TRP A 133 -8.37 11.05 -17.91
C TRP A 133 -6.99 10.43 -17.77
N PHE A 134 -6.90 9.13 -17.54
CA PHE A 134 -5.63 8.43 -17.40
C PHE A 134 -4.80 8.43 -18.68
N ALA A 135 -5.41 8.24 -19.85
CA ALA A 135 -4.72 8.30 -21.13
C ALA A 135 -4.03 9.66 -21.37
N ARG A 136 -4.74 10.78 -21.08
CA ARG A 136 -4.14 12.12 -21.17
C ARG A 136 -2.97 12.33 -20.23
N GLN A 137 -2.97 11.67 -19.07
CA GLN A 137 -1.93 11.83 -18.06
C GLN A 137 -0.71 10.93 -18.31
N SER A 138 -0.87 9.81 -18.97
CA SER A 138 0.23 8.88 -19.28
C SER A 138 1.13 9.38 -20.42
N GLY A 139 0.58 10.18 -21.33
CA GLY A 139 1.30 10.77 -22.44
C GLY A 139 1.67 9.80 -23.57
N GLY A 140 1.09 8.58 -23.60
CA GLY A 140 1.49 7.59 -24.59
C GLY A 140 0.42 6.62 -25.04
N PHE A 141 -0.80 6.67 -24.46
CA PHE A 141 -1.86 5.71 -24.74
C PHE A 141 -3.14 6.39 -25.24
N ASP A 142 -3.83 5.69 -26.14
CA ASP A 142 -5.22 5.98 -26.49
C ASP A 142 -6.14 5.55 -25.32
N PRO A 143 -7.31 6.21 -25.08
CA PRO A 143 -8.28 5.74 -24.10
C PRO A 143 -8.73 4.29 -24.28
N ALA A 144 -8.69 3.74 -25.50
CA ALA A 144 -9.00 2.34 -25.76
C ALA A 144 -7.93 1.38 -25.25
N GLU A 145 -6.72 1.86 -25.01
CA GLU A 145 -5.57 1.10 -24.50
C GLU A 145 -5.45 1.09 -22.97
N VAL A 146 -6.40 1.75 -22.27
CA VAL A 146 -6.41 1.90 -20.81
C VAL A 146 -7.48 1.03 -20.18
N LEU A 147 -7.11 0.30 -19.14
CA LEU A 147 -7.99 -0.47 -18.25
C LEU A 147 -7.99 0.16 -16.86
N ILE A 148 -9.16 0.29 -16.24
CA ILE A 148 -9.30 0.77 -14.85
C ILE A 148 -9.33 -0.42 -13.90
N THR A 149 -8.57 -0.34 -12.82
CA THR A 149 -8.43 -1.39 -11.80
C THR A 149 -8.72 -0.86 -10.39
N SER A 150 -9.02 -1.77 -9.46
CA SER A 150 -9.28 -1.47 -8.05
C SER A 150 -8.00 -1.13 -7.26
N GLY A 151 -7.17 -0.24 -7.83
CA GLY A 151 -5.91 0.25 -7.27
C GLY A 151 -4.66 -0.41 -7.84
N GLY A 152 -3.50 0.20 -7.55
CA GLY A 152 -2.22 -0.19 -8.14
C GLY A 152 -1.80 -1.63 -7.86
N GLN A 153 -2.03 -2.16 -6.64
CA GLN A 153 -1.67 -3.54 -6.29
C GLN A 153 -2.35 -4.57 -7.20
N ILE A 154 -3.64 -4.38 -7.49
CA ILE A 154 -4.38 -5.25 -8.41
C ILE A 154 -3.86 -5.08 -9.84
N ALA A 155 -3.58 -3.84 -10.28
CA ALA A 155 -2.99 -3.60 -11.59
C ALA A 155 -1.65 -4.33 -11.77
N LEU A 156 -0.77 -4.27 -10.77
CA LEU A 156 0.52 -4.96 -10.77
C LEU A 156 0.35 -6.49 -10.80
N SER A 157 -0.56 -7.03 -9.99
CA SER A 157 -0.87 -8.46 -9.97
C SER A 157 -1.38 -8.94 -11.33
N ILE A 158 -2.33 -8.22 -11.92
CA ILE A 158 -2.87 -8.51 -13.25
C ILE A 158 -1.75 -8.47 -14.29
N ALA A 159 -0.91 -7.42 -14.29
CA ALA A 159 0.15 -7.26 -15.28
C ALA A 159 1.18 -8.41 -15.22
N ILE A 160 1.69 -8.70 -14.02
CA ILE A 160 2.68 -9.76 -13.83
C ILE A 160 2.10 -11.12 -14.29
N ARG A 161 0.90 -11.47 -13.81
CA ARG A 161 0.28 -12.76 -14.11
C ARG A 161 -0.16 -12.92 -15.57
N ALA A 162 -0.57 -11.84 -16.23
CA ALA A 162 -0.99 -11.88 -17.63
C ALA A 162 0.18 -12.02 -18.61
N LEU A 163 1.35 -11.48 -18.24
CA LEU A 163 2.53 -11.44 -19.11
C LEU A 163 3.53 -12.55 -18.86
N THR A 164 3.38 -13.30 -17.75
CA THR A 164 4.29 -14.38 -17.36
C THR A 164 3.53 -15.68 -17.08
N ARG A 165 4.27 -16.76 -16.96
CA ARG A 165 3.80 -18.10 -16.53
C ARG A 165 4.65 -18.60 -15.38
N PRO A 166 4.16 -19.50 -14.53
CA PRO A 166 5.02 -20.15 -13.53
C PRO A 166 6.29 -20.71 -14.17
N GLY A 167 7.44 -20.42 -13.57
CA GLY A 167 8.78 -20.77 -14.08
C GLY A 167 9.41 -19.74 -15.01
N ASP A 168 8.66 -18.72 -15.50
CA ASP A 168 9.27 -17.63 -16.27
C ASP A 168 10.18 -16.76 -15.38
N ALA A 169 11.26 -16.26 -15.97
CA ALA A 169 12.13 -15.27 -15.32
C ALA A 169 11.51 -13.88 -15.33
N ILE A 170 11.57 -13.20 -14.17
CA ILE A 170 11.20 -11.80 -13.99
C ILE A 170 12.38 -11.03 -13.40
N VAL A 171 12.64 -9.83 -13.92
CA VAL A 171 13.68 -8.95 -13.41
C VAL A 171 13.03 -7.91 -12.49
N LEU A 172 13.56 -7.76 -11.28
CA LEU A 172 13.15 -6.76 -10.31
C LEU A 172 14.34 -5.87 -9.93
N GLU A 173 14.08 -4.59 -9.72
CA GLU A 173 15.05 -3.70 -9.06
C GLU A 173 15.38 -4.23 -7.65
N THR A 174 16.59 -3.95 -7.15
CA THR A 174 16.93 -4.20 -5.76
C THR A 174 17.74 -3.01 -5.21
N PRO A 175 17.27 -2.35 -4.12
CA PRO A 175 16.01 -2.60 -3.41
C PRO A 175 14.76 -2.17 -4.21
N THR A 176 13.61 -2.76 -3.88
CA THR A 176 12.33 -2.46 -4.54
C THR A 176 11.12 -2.68 -3.64
N TYR A 177 9.92 -2.38 -4.14
CA TYR A 177 8.67 -2.60 -3.42
C TYR A 177 8.41 -4.11 -3.17
N PRO A 178 8.27 -4.56 -1.91
CA PRO A 178 8.10 -5.98 -1.58
C PRO A 178 6.87 -6.64 -2.21
N GLY A 179 5.88 -5.83 -2.62
CA GLY A 179 4.70 -6.33 -3.31
C GLY A 179 5.01 -7.04 -4.63
N TYR A 180 6.06 -6.63 -5.35
CA TYR A 180 6.47 -7.33 -6.59
C TYR A 180 7.02 -8.71 -6.27
N THR A 181 7.89 -8.80 -5.27
CA THR A 181 8.45 -10.08 -4.81
C THR A 181 7.35 -11.04 -4.36
N ALA A 182 6.37 -10.52 -3.61
CA ALA A 182 5.23 -11.31 -3.14
C ALA A 182 4.38 -11.82 -4.31
N ILE A 183 4.06 -10.97 -5.29
CA ILE A 183 3.31 -11.38 -6.50
C ILE A 183 4.11 -12.41 -7.31
N ALA A 184 5.39 -12.13 -7.56
CA ALA A 184 6.25 -13.00 -8.35
C ALA A 184 6.40 -14.39 -7.73
N ARG A 185 6.71 -14.46 -6.43
CA ARG A 185 6.78 -15.74 -5.69
C ARG A 185 5.45 -16.48 -5.67
N GLY A 186 4.34 -15.74 -5.45
CA GLY A 186 3.01 -16.34 -5.46
C GLY A 186 2.58 -16.88 -6.82
N HIS A 187 3.17 -16.36 -7.88
CA HIS A 187 2.94 -16.85 -9.23
C HIS A 187 4.00 -17.90 -9.68
N GLY A 188 4.97 -18.21 -8.82
CA GLY A 188 6.01 -19.21 -9.12
C GLY A 188 7.03 -18.74 -10.15
N LEU A 189 7.36 -17.42 -10.16
CA LEU A 189 8.34 -16.84 -11.06
C LEU A 189 9.77 -16.98 -10.51
N ASP A 190 10.73 -17.09 -11.41
CA ASP A 190 12.16 -17.02 -11.10
C ASP A 190 12.61 -15.55 -11.06
N ILE A 191 12.97 -15.05 -9.87
CA ILE A 191 13.28 -13.63 -9.63
C ILE A 191 14.76 -13.39 -9.85
N HIS A 192 15.09 -12.49 -10.77
CA HIS A 192 16.43 -11.99 -11.03
C HIS A 192 16.57 -10.54 -10.56
N PRO A 193 17.26 -10.28 -9.45
CA PRO A 193 17.48 -8.93 -8.95
C PRO A 193 18.52 -8.19 -9.81
N VAL A 194 18.25 -6.91 -10.10
CA VAL A 194 19.21 -5.99 -10.71
C VAL A 194 19.38 -4.78 -9.79
N PRO A 195 20.62 -4.46 -9.35
CA PRO A 195 20.87 -3.35 -8.46
C PRO A 195 20.46 -1.99 -9.05
N THR A 196 20.11 -1.08 -8.14
CA THR A 196 19.95 0.34 -8.43
C THR A 196 21.08 1.15 -7.82
N ASP A 197 21.44 2.27 -8.44
CA ASP A 197 22.35 3.27 -7.88
C ASP A 197 21.68 4.66 -7.90
N ARG A 198 22.51 5.73 -7.77
CA ARG A 198 22.00 7.12 -7.80
C ARG A 198 21.25 7.49 -9.10
N ASP A 199 21.54 6.80 -10.21
CA ASP A 199 20.96 7.05 -11.53
C ASP A 199 19.81 6.06 -11.84
N GLY A 200 19.39 5.25 -10.85
CA GLY A 200 18.33 4.23 -10.92
C GLY A 200 18.85 2.85 -11.32
N LEU A 201 18.03 2.06 -12.02
CA LEU A 201 18.37 0.70 -12.45
C LEU A 201 19.69 0.66 -13.22
N ARG A 202 20.59 -0.25 -12.86
CA ARG A 202 21.85 -0.55 -13.56
C ARG A 202 21.56 -1.27 -14.88
N THR A 203 21.46 -0.53 -15.96
CA THR A 203 21.13 -1.05 -17.30
C THR A 203 22.21 -1.94 -17.89
N ASP A 204 23.47 -1.71 -17.52
CA ASP A 204 24.59 -2.59 -17.85
C ASP A 204 24.43 -4.00 -17.24
N LEU A 205 24.10 -4.09 -15.96
CA LEU A 205 23.83 -5.36 -15.29
C LEU A 205 22.52 -5.99 -15.78
N LEU A 206 21.51 -5.19 -16.13
CA LEU A 206 20.29 -5.68 -16.75
C LEU A 206 20.59 -6.40 -18.07
N GLU A 207 21.47 -5.83 -18.90
CA GLU A 207 21.84 -6.45 -20.17
C GLU A 207 22.47 -7.84 -19.98
N ASP A 208 23.32 -7.99 -18.96
CA ASP A 208 23.94 -9.28 -18.64
C ASP A 208 22.89 -10.32 -18.21
N VAL A 209 21.92 -9.90 -17.39
CA VAL A 209 20.79 -10.79 -17.00
C VAL A 209 19.97 -11.19 -18.22
N LEU A 210 19.64 -10.24 -19.11
CA LEU A 210 18.82 -10.51 -20.29
C LEU A 210 19.55 -11.38 -21.32
N ARG A 211 20.88 -11.32 -21.40
CA ARG A 211 21.71 -12.24 -22.22
C ARG A 211 21.76 -13.64 -21.62
N ALA A 212 21.85 -13.75 -20.31
CA ALA A 212 21.98 -15.04 -19.62
C ALA A 212 20.64 -15.76 -19.45
N ARG A 213 19.53 -15.05 -19.46
CA ARG A 213 18.18 -15.57 -19.17
C ARG A 213 17.15 -15.01 -20.14
N VAL A 214 16.20 -15.84 -20.51
CA VAL A 214 15.03 -15.42 -21.29
C VAL A 214 13.99 -14.85 -20.33
N ALA A 215 14.23 -13.61 -19.84
CA ALA A 215 13.26 -12.93 -19.02
C ALA A 215 12.04 -12.47 -19.85
N ARG A 216 10.85 -12.48 -19.25
CA ARG A 216 9.61 -12.02 -19.89
C ARG A 216 9.24 -10.59 -19.50
N LEU A 217 9.64 -10.18 -18.31
CA LEU A 217 9.20 -8.93 -17.71
C LEU A 217 10.31 -8.31 -16.87
N VAL A 218 10.53 -7.02 -17.04
CA VAL A 218 11.34 -6.16 -16.18
C VAL A 218 10.39 -5.21 -15.45
N VAL A 219 10.42 -5.15 -14.12
CA VAL A 219 9.57 -4.24 -13.33
C VAL A 219 10.43 -3.10 -12.80
N VAL A 220 10.00 -1.86 -13.05
CA VAL A 220 10.73 -0.66 -12.65
C VAL A 220 9.82 0.41 -12.08
N GLN A 221 10.37 1.21 -11.15
CA GLN A 221 9.79 2.46 -10.65
C GLN A 221 10.67 3.64 -11.10
N PRO A 222 10.51 4.16 -12.33
CA PRO A 222 11.44 5.12 -12.90
C PRO A 222 11.29 6.54 -12.34
N LEU A 223 10.34 6.76 -11.40
CA LEU A 223 10.09 8.06 -10.77
C LEU A 223 9.82 7.89 -9.29
N TYR A 224 10.69 8.49 -8.45
CA TYR A 224 10.60 8.46 -6.99
C TYR A 224 10.46 7.04 -6.44
N ALA A 225 11.36 6.16 -6.88
CA ALA A 225 11.35 4.73 -6.57
C ALA A 225 11.21 4.44 -5.06
N ASN A 226 10.41 3.48 -4.69
CA ASN A 226 10.25 3.01 -3.32
C ASN A 226 11.14 1.78 -3.09
N PRO A 227 12.16 1.84 -2.21
CA PRO A 227 12.28 2.76 -1.08
C PRO A 227 13.22 3.96 -1.30
N THR A 228 14.00 4.01 -2.36
CA THR A 228 15.18 4.88 -2.51
C THR A 228 14.85 6.36 -2.78
N GLY A 229 13.65 6.65 -3.28
CA GLY A 229 13.29 7.99 -3.77
C GLY A 229 13.98 8.37 -5.10
N GLY A 230 14.72 7.44 -5.70
CA GLY A 230 15.49 7.64 -6.92
C GLY A 230 14.65 7.94 -8.15
N VAL A 231 15.29 8.50 -9.17
CA VAL A 231 14.71 8.77 -10.50
C VAL A 231 15.63 8.16 -11.54
N LEU A 232 15.08 7.34 -12.43
CA LEU A 232 15.84 6.74 -13.52
C LEU A 232 16.36 7.81 -14.47
N ALA A 233 17.69 7.89 -14.63
CA ALA A 233 18.38 8.89 -15.44
C ALA A 233 17.96 8.83 -16.92
N PRO A 234 18.00 9.97 -17.64
CA PRO A 234 17.54 10.04 -19.05
C PRO A 234 18.25 9.04 -19.97
N ASP A 235 19.54 8.81 -19.77
CA ASP A 235 20.31 7.86 -20.59
C ASP A 235 19.86 6.43 -20.33
N ARG A 236 19.70 6.05 -19.06
CA ARG A 236 19.22 4.72 -18.67
C ARG A 236 17.78 4.45 -19.10
N ARG A 237 16.95 5.49 -19.23
CA ARG A 237 15.60 5.35 -19.80
C ARG A 237 15.66 4.91 -21.26
N ARG A 238 16.54 5.53 -22.04
CA ARG A 238 16.77 5.15 -23.46
C ARG A 238 17.35 3.73 -23.57
N GLU A 239 18.36 3.43 -22.77
CA GLU A 239 19.00 2.12 -22.73
C GLU A 239 18.02 1.02 -22.34
N LEU A 240 17.18 1.24 -21.33
CA LEU A 240 16.16 0.28 -20.90
C LEU A 240 15.17 -0.03 -22.03
N LEU A 241 14.66 0.98 -22.72
CA LEU A 241 13.76 0.79 -23.86
C LEU A 241 14.44 0.07 -25.02
N ASP A 242 15.72 0.37 -25.28
CA ASP A 242 16.51 -0.30 -26.30
C ASP A 242 16.81 -1.76 -25.96
N LEU A 243 17.12 -2.04 -24.68
CA LEU A 243 17.26 -3.40 -24.17
C LEU A 243 15.94 -4.17 -24.30
N ALA A 244 14.82 -3.56 -23.93
CA ALA A 244 13.50 -4.17 -24.06
C ALA A 244 13.22 -4.58 -25.52
N ARG A 245 13.54 -3.69 -26.48
CA ARG A 245 13.40 -3.95 -27.91
C ARG A 245 14.32 -5.06 -28.40
N ARG A 246 15.62 -5.02 -28.04
CA ARG A 246 16.62 -6.00 -28.48
C ARG A 246 16.34 -7.42 -27.97
N HIS A 247 15.84 -7.53 -26.72
CA HIS A 247 15.59 -8.82 -26.08
C HIS A 247 14.12 -9.28 -26.13
N GLY A 248 13.21 -8.47 -26.68
CA GLY A 248 11.79 -8.82 -26.79
C GLY A 248 11.11 -9.00 -25.42
N VAL A 249 11.48 -8.19 -24.41
CA VAL A 249 10.98 -8.24 -23.05
C VAL A 249 10.01 -7.09 -22.80
N PHE A 250 8.99 -7.32 -21.94
CA PHE A 250 8.12 -6.25 -21.46
C PHE A 250 8.77 -5.47 -20.31
N VAL A 251 8.44 -4.18 -20.22
CA VAL A 251 8.80 -3.30 -19.10
C VAL A 251 7.51 -2.89 -18.40
N LEU A 252 7.34 -3.26 -17.14
CA LEU A 252 6.24 -2.80 -16.28
C LEU A 252 6.70 -1.53 -15.57
N GLU A 253 6.21 -0.39 -16.03
CA GLU A 253 6.43 0.92 -15.42
C GLU A 253 5.39 1.18 -14.33
N ASP A 254 5.80 1.14 -13.05
CA ASP A 254 4.94 1.53 -11.93
C ASP A 254 5.14 3.00 -11.57
N ASP A 255 4.21 3.84 -12.00
CA ASP A 255 4.21 5.29 -11.81
C ASP A 255 3.28 5.70 -10.64
N TYR A 256 3.53 5.12 -9.46
CA TYR A 256 2.69 5.32 -8.27
C TYR A 256 2.80 6.73 -7.66
N ALA A 257 3.94 7.42 -7.88
CA ALA A 257 4.33 8.61 -7.14
C ALA A 257 4.32 9.92 -7.97
N ARG A 258 3.91 9.90 -9.24
CA ARG A 258 3.94 11.07 -10.14
C ARG A 258 3.29 12.32 -9.55
N ASP A 259 2.19 12.17 -8.84
CA ASP A 259 1.48 13.31 -8.22
C ASP A 259 2.01 13.69 -6.83
N LEU A 260 3.11 13.07 -6.38
CA LEU A 260 3.79 13.35 -5.11
C LEU A 260 5.11 14.12 -5.31
N SER A 261 5.21 14.93 -6.37
CA SER A 261 6.37 15.79 -6.62
C SER A 261 6.47 16.89 -5.57
N ILE A 262 7.67 17.13 -5.07
CA ILE A 262 8.00 18.25 -4.17
C ILE A 262 8.45 19.47 -4.99
N GLY A 263 9.03 19.23 -6.16
CA GLY A 263 9.47 20.31 -7.05
C GLY A 263 10.25 19.75 -8.24
N GLY A 264 10.61 20.66 -9.15
CA GLY A 264 11.36 20.30 -10.35
C GLY A 264 10.50 19.76 -11.51
N ALA A 265 11.08 19.68 -12.69
CA ALA A 265 10.47 19.08 -13.87
C ALA A 265 10.51 17.55 -13.74
N GLN A 266 9.38 16.91 -13.94
CA GLN A 266 9.32 15.45 -13.96
C GLN A 266 9.71 14.94 -15.37
N PRO A 267 10.50 13.86 -15.45
CA PRO A 267 10.76 13.22 -16.73
C PRO A 267 9.45 12.65 -17.32
N PRO A 268 9.37 12.56 -18.67
CA PRO A 268 8.26 11.87 -19.33
C PRO A 268 8.20 10.41 -18.89
N THR A 269 7.05 9.78 -19.00
CA THR A 269 6.91 8.34 -18.73
C THR A 269 7.73 7.52 -19.72
N LEU A 270 8.18 6.33 -19.34
CA LEU A 270 8.75 5.38 -20.31
C LEU A 270 7.73 5.04 -21.40
N ALA A 271 6.47 4.89 -21.00
CA ALA A 271 5.35 4.64 -21.90
C ALA A 271 5.20 5.69 -23.00
N SER A 272 5.46 6.99 -22.70
CA SER A 272 5.42 8.07 -23.69
C SER A 272 6.62 8.07 -24.67
N GLN A 273 7.70 7.40 -24.28
CA GLN A 273 8.92 7.27 -25.07
C GLN A 273 8.97 5.95 -25.86
N ASP A 274 8.14 4.97 -25.47
CA ASP A 274 8.07 3.67 -26.12
C ASP A 274 7.31 3.72 -27.44
N GLN A 275 8.00 3.47 -28.53
CA GLN A 275 7.45 3.44 -29.90
C GLN A 275 7.07 2.01 -30.35
N HIS A 276 7.41 0.97 -29.58
CA HIS A 276 7.32 -0.42 -30.01
C HIS A 276 6.35 -1.27 -29.20
N GLY A 277 5.71 -0.71 -28.14
CA GLY A 277 4.71 -1.41 -27.32
C GLY A 277 5.32 -2.36 -26.30
N HIS A 278 6.56 -2.13 -25.87
CA HIS A 278 7.20 -2.90 -24.79
C HIS A 278 6.73 -2.49 -23.40
N VAL A 279 6.27 -1.24 -23.22
CA VAL A 279 5.91 -0.72 -21.90
C VAL A 279 4.47 -1.02 -21.58
N VAL A 280 4.29 -1.66 -20.42
CA VAL A 280 3.01 -1.79 -19.71
C VAL A 280 3.03 -0.80 -18.55
N TYR A 281 2.08 0.10 -18.52
CA TYR A 281 2.08 1.25 -17.63
C TYR A 281 1.02 1.10 -16.53
N VAL A 282 1.43 1.34 -15.29
CA VAL A 282 0.54 1.38 -14.12
C VAL A 282 0.62 2.75 -13.47
N ARG A 283 -0.54 3.38 -13.25
CA ARG A 283 -0.65 4.63 -12.50
C ARG A 283 -1.77 4.56 -11.47
N SER A 284 -1.44 4.76 -10.21
CA SER A 284 -2.40 4.77 -9.12
C SER A 284 -2.62 6.19 -8.60
N ILE A 285 -3.88 6.51 -8.27
CA ILE A 285 -4.23 7.75 -7.57
C ILE A 285 -4.47 7.54 -6.07
N THR A 286 -4.32 6.30 -5.58
CA THR A 286 -4.50 5.95 -4.17
C THR A 286 -3.55 6.74 -3.26
N LYS A 287 -2.29 6.90 -3.68
CA LYS A 287 -1.27 7.57 -2.85
C LYS A 287 -1.47 9.10 -2.79
N PRO A 288 -1.68 9.80 -3.91
CA PRO A 288 -1.81 11.25 -3.88
C PRO A 288 -3.19 11.75 -3.44
N VAL A 289 -4.24 10.91 -3.43
CA VAL A 289 -5.61 11.35 -3.13
C VAL A 289 -6.07 10.84 -1.77
N ALA A 290 -6.33 9.56 -1.65
CA ALA A 290 -6.76 8.92 -0.41
C ALA A 290 -6.67 7.39 -0.54
N PRO A 291 -6.35 6.65 0.53
CA PRO A 291 -6.29 5.19 0.53
C PRO A 291 -7.60 4.53 0.08
N ALA A 292 -8.74 5.11 0.45
CA ALA A 292 -10.07 4.56 0.17
C ALA A 292 -10.51 4.69 -1.31
N VAL A 293 -9.88 5.56 -2.10
CA VAL A 293 -10.30 5.78 -3.50
C VAL A 293 -10.05 4.55 -4.38
N ARG A 294 -9.05 3.76 -4.07
CA ARG A 294 -8.76 2.47 -4.72
C ARG A 294 -8.96 2.47 -6.24
N LEU A 295 -8.34 3.43 -6.94
CA LEU A 295 -8.43 3.54 -8.39
C LEU A 295 -7.04 3.63 -9.02
N ALA A 296 -6.81 2.85 -10.07
CA ALA A 296 -5.60 2.90 -10.88
C ALA A 296 -5.92 2.61 -12.35
N ALA A 297 -4.99 3.01 -13.22
CA ALA A 297 -4.97 2.61 -14.62
C ALA A 297 -3.88 1.57 -14.85
N LEU A 298 -4.18 0.62 -15.73
CA LEU A 298 -3.26 -0.33 -16.34
C LEU A 298 -3.38 -0.16 -17.85
N ALA A 299 -2.29 0.16 -18.53
CA ALA A 299 -2.32 0.43 -19.97
C ALA A 299 -1.25 -0.35 -20.73
N ALA A 300 -1.59 -0.82 -21.89
CA ALA A 300 -0.68 -1.52 -22.81
C ALA A 300 -1.22 -1.47 -24.24
N ARG A 301 -0.38 -1.83 -25.21
CA ARG A 301 -0.73 -1.88 -26.64
C ARG A 301 -0.82 -3.32 -27.15
N GLY A 302 -1.58 -3.50 -28.23
CA GLY A 302 -1.61 -4.72 -29.00
C GLY A 302 -2.04 -5.98 -28.22
N PRO A 303 -1.42 -7.15 -28.48
CA PRO A 303 -1.77 -8.41 -27.85
C PRO A 303 -1.62 -8.43 -26.31
N ALA A 304 -0.70 -7.60 -25.76
CA ALA A 304 -0.55 -7.45 -24.31
C ALA A 304 -1.84 -6.90 -23.69
N LEU A 305 -2.45 -5.87 -24.27
CA LEU A 305 -3.71 -5.32 -23.79
C LEU A 305 -4.83 -6.38 -23.75
N ALA A 306 -4.94 -7.21 -24.78
CA ALA A 306 -5.95 -8.28 -24.81
C ALA A 306 -5.76 -9.28 -23.66
N ARG A 307 -4.51 -9.67 -23.35
CA ARG A 307 -4.18 -10.53 -22.21
C ARG A 307 -4.51 -9.87 -20.87
N LEU A 308 -4.15 -8.58 -20.72
CA LEU A 308 -4.44 -7.81 -19.50
C LEU A 308 -5.95 -7.68 -19.27
N ARG A 309 -6.72 -7.42 -20.33
CA ARG A 309 -8.19 -7.36 -20.27
C ARG A 309 -8.78 -8.70 -19.82
N ALA A 310 -8.33 -9.82 -20.39
CA ALA A 310 -8.78 -11.15 -20.01
C ALA A 310 -8.46 -11.45 -18.54
N ALA A 311 -7.22 -11.22 -18.10
CA ALA A 311 -6.82 -11.42 -16.71
C ALA A 311 -7.62 -10.52 -15.75
N LYS A 312 -7.81 -9.24 -16.09
CA LYS A 312 -8.64 -8.32 -15.30
C LYS A 312 -10.07 -8.82 -15.15
N THR A 313 -10.67 -9.33 -16.22
CA THR A 313 -12.04 -9.85 -16.17
C THR A 313 -12.19 -11.00 -15.17
N LEU A 314 -11.15 -11.80 -14.98
CA LEU A 314 -11.15 -12.88 -14.00
C LEU A 314 -10.93 -12.38 -12.56
N GLU A 315 -10.30 -11.22 -12.37
CA GLU A 315 -9.97 -10.70 -11.03
C GLU A 315 -11.10 -9.83 -10.44
N ASP A 316 -11.66 -8.90 -11.18
CA ASP A 316 -12.61 -7.92 -10.63
C ASP A 316 -13.82 -7.58 -11.50
N PHE A 317 -14.01 -8.24 -12.66
CA PHE A 317 -15.01 -7.90 -13.67
C PHE A 317 -14.97 -6.43 -14.05
N TYR A 318 -15.34 -5.52 -13.14
CA TYR A 318 -15.36 -4.07 -13.32
C TYR A 318 -15.21 -3.34 -12.00
N VAL A 319 -14.68 -2.14 -12.05
CA VAL A 319 -14.57 -1.24 -10.91
C VAL A 319 -15.88 -0.46 -10.73
N SER A 320 -16.24 -0.15 -9.50
CA SER A 320 -17.45 0.61 -9.16
C SER A 320 -17.61 1.88 -9.99
N GLY A 321 -18.73 2.01 -10.74
CA GLY A 321 -19.05 3.17 -11.56
C GLY A 321 -19.08 4.48 -10.77
N PRO A 322 -19.85 4.56 -9.65
CA PRO A 322 -19.87 5.75 -8.80
C PRO A 322 -18.48 6.23 -8.36
N LEU A 323 -17.60 5.30 -8.02
CA LEU A 323 -16.25 5.63 -7.57
C LEU A 323 -15.37 6.18 -8.70
N GLN A 324 -15.47 5.60 -9.91
CA GLN A 324 -14.76 6.10 -11.08
C GLN A 324 -15.21 7.51 -11.44
N GLU A 325 -16.51 7.75 -11.48
CA GLU A 325 -17.10 9.05 -11.80
C GLU A 325 -16.76 10.11 -10.76
N ALA A 326 -16.78 9.77 -9.47
CA ALA A 326 -16.36 10.66 -8.39
C ALA A 326 -14.89 11.03 -8.47
N ALA A 327 -14.04 10.04 -8.73
CA ALA A 327 -12.60 10.26 -8.89
C ALA A 327 -12.32 11.19 -10.08
N VAL A 328 -12.93 10.95 -11.25
CA VAL A 328 -12.74 11.80 -12.43
C VAL A 328 -13.27 13.21 -12.19
N ASP A 329 -14.42 13.36 -11.55
CA ASP A 329 -14.99 14.64 -11.20
C ASP A 329 -14.03 15.47 -10.31
N PHE A 330 -13.44 14.85 -9.28
CA PHE A 330 -12.43 15.47 -8.44
C PHE A 330 -11.15 15.80 -9.22
N LEU A 331 -10.58 14.83 -9.93
CA LEU A 331 -9.30 14.94 -10.64
C LEU A 331 -9.35 15.94 -11.81
N SER A 332 -10.54 16.22 -12.34
CA SER A 332 -10.77 17.21 -13.40
C SER A 332 -11.10 18.60 -12.85
N SER A 333 -11.22 18.75 -11.53
CA SER A 333 -11.65 19.99 -10.88
C SER A 333 -10.46 20.89 -10.48
N PRO A 334 -10.70 22.20 -10.27
CA PRO A 334 -9.69 23.09 -9.67
C PRO A 334 -9.26 22.66 -8.26
N ALA A 335 -10.09 21.88 -7.54
CA ALA A 335 -9.75 21.35 -6.23
C ALA A 335 -8.57 20.39 -6.29
N TRP A 336 -8.47 19.58 -7.33
CA TRP A 336 -7.32 18.72 -7.58
C TRP A 336 -6.00 19.49 -7.68
N GLN A 337 -5.98 20.57 -8.44
CA GLN A 337 -4.77 21.39 -8.59
C GLN A 337 -4.37 22.07 -7.29
N ARG A 338 -5.34 22.52 -6.49
CA ARG A 338 -5.06 23.07 -5.15
C ARG A 338 -4.51 21.99 -4.22
N HIS A 339 -5.12 20.81 -4.23
CA HIS A 339 -4.67 19.66 -3.44
C HIS A 339 -3.23 19.29 -3.77
N ARG A 340 -2.89 19.11 -5.05
CA ARG A 340 -1.51 18.83 -5.47
C ARG A 340 -0.50 19.84 -4.96
N ARG A 341 -0.82 21.13 -5.05
CA ARG A 341 0.07 22.19 -4.51
C ARG A 341 0.22 22.09 -3.00
N THR A 342 -0.84 21.80 -2.27
CA THR A 342 -0.80 21.59 -0.82
C THR A 342 0.07 20.40 -0.46
N VAL A 343 -0.16 19.25 -1.11
CA VAL A 343 0.63 18.04 -0.88
C VAL A 343 2.11 18.26 -1.19
N SER A 344 2.42 18.89 -2.33
CA SER A 344 3.79 19.22 -2.72
C SER A 344 4.53 20.05 -1.67
N ARG A 345 3.87 21.13 -1.18
CA ARG A 345 4.44 21.99 -0.13
C ARG A 345 4.65 21.23 1.18
N GLU A 346 3.63 20.48 1.63
CA GLU A 346 3.69 19.74 2.89
C GLU A 346 4.75 18.64 2.86
N LEU A 347 4.82 17.89 1.77
CA LEU A 347 5.88 16.88 1.60
C LEU A 347 7.28 17.51 1.63
N GLY A 348 7.46 18.67 1.01
CA GLY A 348 8.72 19.41 1.07
C GLY A 348 9.11 19.78 2.50
N LEU A 349 8.19 20.39 3.24
CA LEU A 349 8.43 20.77 4.64
C LEU A 349 8.74 19.56 5.53
N ARG A 350 8.01 18.46 5.35
CA ARG A 350 8.20 17.23 6.12
C ARG A 350 9.53 16.54 5.79
N ARG A 351 9.87 16.41 4.51
CA ARG A 351 11.16 15.88 4.06
C ARG A 351 12.32 16.69 4.67
N ASP A 352 12.29 18.00 4.52
CA ASP A 352 13.38 18.88 4.94
C ASP A 352 13.51 18.90 6.47
N GLY A 353 12.39 18.91 7.19
CA GLY A 353 12.36 18.82 8.65
C GLY A 353 12.94 17.49 9.17
N LEU A 354 12.57 16.37 8.55
CA LEU A 354 13.13 15.06 8.91
C LEU A 354 14.63 14.99 8.59
N LEU A 355 15.07 15.44 7.42
CA LEU A 355 16.47 15.47 7.04
C LEU A 355 17.31 16.32 8.02
N ALA A 356 16.83 17.49 8.39
CA ALA A 356 17.52 18.36 9.37
C ALA A 356 17.63 17.66 10.73
N ALA A 357 16.57 16.98 11.18
CA ALA A 357 16.57 16.23 12.44
C ALA A 357 17.54 15.04 12.41
N LEU A 358 17.58 14.28 11.32
CA LEU A 358 18.51 13.16 11.14
C LEU A 358 19.96 13.65 11.17
N ARG A 359 20.30 14.67 10.39
CA ARG A 359 21.66 15.24 10.34
C ARG A 359 22.15 15.78 11.69
N SER A 360 21.24 16.38 12.46
CA SER A 360 21.57 16.95 13.78
C SER A 360 21.72 15.90 14.87
N ARG A 361 20.94 14.82 14.83
CA ARG A 361 20.81 13.86 15.94
C ARG A 361 21.43 12.50 15.66
N LEU A 362 21.64 12.17 14.42
CA LEU A 362 22.09 10.88 13.92
C LEU A 362 23.18 11.05 12.86
N PRO A 363 24.32 11.72 13.18
CA PRO A 363 25.36 12.06 12.20
C PRO A 363 25.99 10.84 11.51
N GLY A 364 25.87 9.63 12.11
CA GLY A 364 26.34 8.37 11.52
C GLY A 364 25.35 7.76 10.52
N VAL A 365 24.11 8.26 10.43
CA VAL A 365 23.10 7.78 9.47
C VAL A 365 23.20 8.59 8.20
N GLU A 366 23.44 7.90 7.08
CA GLU A 366 23.64 8.53 5.77
C GLU A 366 22.34 8.49 4.94
N VAL A 367 21.92 9.64 4.41
CA VAL A 367 20.89 9.75 3.36
C VAL A 367 21.59 10.24 2.11
N ALA A 368 22.03 9.31 1.27
CA ALA A 368 22.83 9.61 0.08
C ALA A 368 22.05 10.35 -1.00
N HIS A 369 20.72 10.15 -1.07
CA HIS A 369 19.84 10.79 -2.04
C HIS A 369 18.69 11.51 -1.36
N VAL A 370 18.55 12.81 -1.66
CA VAL A 370 17.40 13.61 -1.20
C VAL A 370 16.35 13.63 -2.30
N PRO A 371 15.20 12.94 -2.11
CA PRO A 371 14.22 12.80 -3.18
C PRO A 371 13.51 14.13 -3.50
N ALA A 372 13.28 14.39 -4.79
CA ALA A 372 12.48 15.52 -5.27
C ALA A 372 10.97 15.22 -5.30
N GLY A 373 10.56 14.09 -4.75
CA GLY A 373 9.17 13.63 -4.65
C GLY A 373 9.06 12.29 -3.95
N GLY A 374 7.87 11.71 -3.98
CA GLY A 374 7.59 10.51 -3.18
C GLY A 374 7.38 10.84 -1.71
N MET A 375 7.56 9.86 -0.84
CA MET A 375 7.23 9.98 0.59
C MET A 375 8.29 9.39 1.52
N HIS A 376 9.42 8.93 0.98
CA HIS A 376 10.38 8.11 1.73
C HIS A 376 11.80 8.65 1.63
N LEU A 377 12.53 8.57 2.75
CA LEU A 377 13.98 8.66 2.79
C LEU A 377 14.55 7.23 2.94
N TRP A 378 15.62 6.97 2.21
CA TRP A 378 16.40 5.75 2.34
C TRP A 378 17.68 6.06 3.10
N ALA A 379 17.76 5.57 4.34
CA ALA A 379 18.80 5.93 5.29
C ALA A 379 19.68 4.71 5.56
N ARG A 380 20.99 4.80 5.27
CA ARG A 380 21.98 3.79 5.58
C ARG A 380 22.41 3.94 7.04
N LEU A 381 22.39 2.84 7.77
CA LEU A 381 22.92 2.76 9.12
C LEU A 381 24.44 2.61 9.10
N PRO A 382 25.15 2.99 10.20
CA PRO A 382 26.57 2.69 10.35
C PRO A 382 26.84 1.18 10.29
N GLU A 383 28.09 0.82 10.03
CA GLU A 383 28.53 -0.58 10.06
C GLU A 383 28.30 -1.21 11.44
N GLY A 384 27.94 -2.50 11.44
CA GLY A 384 27.69 -3.27 12.66
C GLY A 384 26.28 -3.21 13.21
N TYR A 385 25.40 -2.39 12.63
CA TYR A 385 23.98 -2.39 12.99
C TYR A 385 23.19 -3.41 12.18
N ASP A 386 22.20 -4.06 12.82
CA ASP A 386 21.14 -4.85 12.17
C ASP A 386 19.88 -3.99 12.06
N ASP A 387 19.35 -3.83 10.85
CA ASP A 387 18.20 -2.94 10.61
C ASP A 387 16.90 -3.46 11.20
N ALA A 388 16.74 -4.78 11.33
CA ALA A 388 15.56 -5.37 11.95
C ALA A 388 15.58 -5.18 13.48
N ASP A 389 16.76 -5.31 14.11
CA ASP A 389 16.95 -5.03 15.55
C ASP A 389 16.72 -3.54 15.84
N VAL A 390 17.29 -2.65 15.02
CA VAL A 390 17.06 -1.19 15.15
C VAL A 390 15.57 -0.86 15.00
N ALA A 391 14.87 -1.44 14.04
CA ALA A 391 13.43 -1.22 13.86
C ALA A 391 12.60 -1.71 15.06
N ALA A 392 12.97 -2.86 15.63
CA ALA A 392 12.31 -3.39 16.83
C ALA A 392 12.55 -2.50 18.07
N ARG A 393 13.78 -2.03 18.30
CA ARG A 393 14.08 -1.09 19.39
C ARG A 393 13.39 0.27 19.19
N ALA A 394 13.35 0.77 17.97
CA ALA A 394 12.62 2.00 17.64
C ALA A 394 11.12 1.87 17.94
N LEU A 395 10.52 0.73 17.61
CA LEU A 395 9.11 0.47 17.93
C LEU A 395 8.88 0.44 19.45
N ALA A 396 9.78 -0.20 20.23
CA ALA A 396 9.73 -0.18 21.69
C ALA A 396 9.85 1.23 22.27
N ALA A 397 10.60 2.12 21.60
CA ALA A 397 10.67 3.55 21.93
C ALA A 397 9.50 4.40 21.38
N GLY A 398 8.47 3.76 20.80
CA GLY A 398 7.28 4.42 20.28
C GLY A 398 7.50 5.09 18.91
N VAL A 399 8.41 4.57 18.08
CA VAL A 399 8.62 5.01 16.69
C VAL A 399 8.60 3.81 15.76
N MET A 400 7.70 3.80 14.81
CA MET A 400 7.60 2.73 13.82
C MET A 400 8.37 3.13 12.54
N VAL A 401 9.47 2.43 12.26
CA VAL A 401 10.26 2.56 11.04
C VAL A 401 10.27 1.24 10.27
N SER A 402 10.67 1.25 9.00
CA SER A 402 10.74 0.02 8.21
C SER A 402 12.19 -0.41 8.04
N ALA A 403 12.51 -1.64 8.48
CA ALA A 403 13.81 -2.27 8.25
C ALA A 403 14.08 -2.40 6.74
N GLY A 404 15.30 -2.05 6.33
CA GLY A 404 15.70 -2.00 4.94
C GLY A 404 15.83 -3.38 4.30
N SER A 405 16.22 -4.38 5.05
CA SER A 405 16.35 -5.77 4.59
C SER A 405 15.07 -6.31 3.96
N THR A 406 13.89 -5.79 4.36
CA THR A 406 12.59 -6.15 3.78
C THR A 406 12.44 -5.76 2.29
N TRP A 407 13.20 -4.77 1.83
CA TRP A 407 13.09 -4.18 0.48
C TRP A 407 14.05 -4.80 -0.53
N PHE A 408 15.00 -5.60 -0.07
CA PHE A 408 15.93 -6.28 -0.96
C PHE A 408 15.36 -7.60 -1.46
N THR A 409 15.56 -7.86 -2.74
CA THR A 409 15.26 -9.15 -3.38
C THR A 409 16.48 -10.09 -3.39
N ALA A 410 17.65 -9.53 -3.06
CA ALA A 410 18.94 -10.20 -2.86
C ALA A 410 19.47 -9.85 -1.48
N GLU A 411 20.68 -10.35 -1.15
CA GLU A 411 21.39 -9.96 0.07
C GLU A 411 21.71 -8.47 0.07
N PRO A 412 21.36 -7.72 1.15
CA PRO A 412 21.59 -6.28 1.20
C PRO A 412 23.08 -5.96 1.35
N GLU A 413 23.53 -4.87 0.70
CA GLU A 413 24.91 -4.37 0.80
C GLU A 413 25.22 -3.69 2.14
N GLY A 414 24.25 -3.60 3.04
CA GLY A 414 24.36 -2.97 4.36
C GLY A 414 23.01 -2.86 5.04
N ALA A 415 23.01 -2.31 6.25
CA ALA A 415 21.80 -2.07 7.02
C ALA A 415 21.16 -0.72 6.62
N TYR A 416 19.87 -0.70 6.40
CA TYR A 416 19.12 0.48 5.99
C TYR A 416 17.82 0.63 6.77
N LEU A 417 17.31 1.86 6.82
CA LEU A 417 15.94 2.14 7.23
C LEU A 417 15.21 2.90 6.13
N ARG A 418 13.99 2.50 5.82
CA ARG A 418 13.08 3.37 5.08
C ARG A 418 12.29 4.22 6.07
N LEU A 419 12.42 5.53 5.96
CA LEU A 419 11.75 6.51 6.80
C LEU A 419 10.72 7.27 5.98
N THR A 420 9.44 7.14 6.35
CA THR A 420 8.34 7.84 5.67
C THR A 420 8.18 9.23 6.28
N TYR A 421 8.14 10.27 5.43
CA TYR A 421 7.80 11.63 5.83
C TYR A 421 6.40 12.06 5.39
N GLY A 422 5.70 11.27 4.60
CA GLY A 422 4.36 11.61 4.10
C GLY A 422 3.24 11.45 5.12
N GLU A 423 3.43 10.58 6.11
CA GLU A 423 2.38 10.09 7.01
C GLU A 423 2.24 10.89 8.31
N THR A 424 3.24 11.71 8.65
CA THR A 424 3.38 12.28 9.99
C THR A 424 3.78 13.77 9.91
N PRO A 425 3.19 14.65 10.72
CA PRO A 425 3.55 16.07 10.77
C PRO A 425 5.01 16.31 11.20
N VAL A 426 5.59 17.44 10.76
CA VAL A 426 7.01 17.79 10.99
C VAL A 426 7.42 17.67 12.47
N ALA A 427 6.61 18.18 13.40
CA ALA A 427 6.95 18.14 14.84
C ALA A 427 7.11 16.69 15.35
N GLN A 428 6.24 15.78 14.90
CA GLN A 428 6.34 14.38 15.27
C GLN A 428 7.50 13.68 14.55
N LEU A 429 7.83 14.06 13.30
CA LEU A 429 9.01 13.54 12.61
C LEU A 429 10.31 13.91 13.33
N VAL A 430 10.41 15.14 13.83
CA VAL A 430 11.55 15.60 14.63
C VAL A 430 11.65 14.83 15.96
N GLU A 431 10.52 14.60 16.61
CA GLU A 431 10.46 13.79 17.83
C GLU A 431 10.79 12.32 17.54
N GLY A 432 10.30 11.76 16.41
CA GLY A 432 10.65 10.43 15.95
C GLY A 432 12.15 10.25 15.72
N ALA A 433 12.80 11.21 15.08
CA ALA A 433 14.25 11.22 14.90
C ALA A 433 14.99 11.30 16.25
N ARG A 434 14.48 12.06 17.24
CA ARG A 434 15.05 12.11 18.59
C ARG A 434 14.97 10.76 19.32
N ARG A 435 13.83 10.08 19.23
CA ARG A 435 13.65 8.75 19.83
C ARG A 435 14.48 7.70 19.10
N LEU A 436 14.56 7.77 17.78
CA LEU A 436 15.42 6.87 16.99
C LEU A 436 16.88 7.03 17.40
N ALA A 437 17.35 8.25 17.69
CA ALA A 437 18.70 8.51 18.18
C ALA A 437 18.99 7.92 19.57
N SER A 438 17.99 7.63 20.39
CA SER A 438 18.19 7.00 21.70
C SER A 438 18.32 5.47 21.62
N VAL A 439 18.12 4.89 20.46
CA VAL A 439 18.20 3.45 20.23
C VAL A 439 19.30 3.03 19.23
N LEU A 440 19.97 4.00 18.62
CA LEU A 440 21.19 3.82 17.82
C LEU A 440 22.44 4.14 18.65
#